data_c0032c2efd4529001f31cfa7022d53dc
#
_entry.id   c0032c2efd4529001f31cfa7022d53dc
#
_cell.length_a   1.000
_cell.length_b   1.000
_cell.length_c   1.000
_cell.angle_alpha   90.00
_cell.angle_beta   90.00
_cell.angle_gamma   90.00
#
_symmetry.space_group_name_H-M   'P 1'
#
loop_
_entity.id
_entity.type
_entity.pdbx_description
1 polymer ?
#
loop_
_entity_poly.entity_id
_entity_poly.type
_entity_poly.pdbx_seq_one_letter_code
_entity_poly.pdbx_strand_id
1 'polypeptide(L)'
;MTNSYPFVVFGDEFKGKRVLVTGGTKGVGEAIVRRFELSGASVATTARSAPAPGLAPALFIQADLGTARGVQNVVDRIQQEWGGLDVLVNNVGGTETRPGGFEALSDEDWQRILELNLLAAVRLDRAFLPGMIERQSGVVIHISSIAHRLPFSNSTLAYAAAKGALTTYSKGLAKGVAPKGVRVTMISPGFIETSGAQGMIEDISKGSGISKDAARQRIVEMLGGIPIGRTGRPEEVAELVAFLASDRGAFISGADYIVDGGTIPTT
;
A
#
# COMPACT_ATOMS: atom_id res chain seq x y z
N MET A 1 22.24 -10.78 11.37
CA MET A 1 22.35 -10.85 9.90
C MET A 1 21.77 -9.54 9.38
N THR A 2 22.60 -8.67 8.84
CA THR A 2 22.18 -7.45 8.18
C THR A 2 21.39 -7.84 6.94
N ASN A 3 20.06 -7.70 7.01
CA ASN A 3 19.19 -7.92 5.85
C ASN A 3 19.50 -6.80 4.84
N SER A 4 20.47 -7.04 3.95
CA SER A 4 20.83 -6.09 2.92
C SER A 4 19.64 -5.96 1.96
N TYR A 5 19.25 -4.72 1.68
CA TYR A 5 18.24 -4.45 0.67
C TYR A 5 18.69 -5.06 -0.68
N PRO A 6 17.81 -5.80 -1.41
CA PRO A 6 18.26 -6.66 -2.51
C PRO A 6 18.61 -5.92 -3.81
N PHE A 7 18.36 -4.60 -3.87
CA PHE A 7 18.62 -3.78 -5.06
C PHE A 7 19.59 -2.65 -4.78
N VAL A 8 20.24 -2.13 -5.83
CA VAL A 8 21.10 -0.94 -5.74
C VAL A 8 20.24 0.31 -5.56
N VAL A 9 20.53 1.09 -4.51
CA VAL A 9 19.82 2.31 -4.19
C VAL A 9 20.77 3.50 -4.23
N PHE A 10 20.35 4.60 -4.88
CA PHE A 10 21.08 5.87 -4.83
C PHE A 10 20.74 6.59 -3.52
N GLY A 11 21.74 6.79 -2.67
CA GLY A 11 21.56 7.26 -1.30
C GLY A 11 21.09 8.72 -1.15
N ASP A 12 21.02 9.48 -2.23
CA ASP A 12 20.61 10.89 -2.26
C ASP A 12 19.39 11.18 -3.16
N GLU A 13 18.80 10.12 -3.75
CA GLU A 13 17.66 10.23 -4.70
C GLU A 13 16.47 11.02 -4.12
N PHE A 14 16.21 10.85 -2.82
CA PHE A 14 15.11 11.53 -2.10
C PHE A 14 15.61 12.45 -0.98
N LYS A 15 16.85 12.90 -1.05
CA LYS A 15 17.42 13.80 -0.05
C LYS A 15 16.56 15.08 0.10
N GLY A 16 16.17 15.37 1.35
CA GLY A 16 15.34 16.53 1.69
C GLY A 16 13.84 16.36 1.40
N LYS A 17 13.39 15.21 0.87
CA LYS A 17 11.96 14.92 0.68
C LYS A 17 11.33 14.40 1.95
N ARG A 18 10.11 14.86 2.25
CA ARG A 18 9.26 14.41 3.37
C ARG A 18 8.26 13.41 2.85
N VAL A 19 8.35 12.17 3.32
CA VAL A 19 7.56 11.04 2.81
C VAL A 19 6.71 10.47 3.93
N LEU A 20 5.41 10.36 3.73
CA LEU A 20 4.53 9.57 4.60
C LEU A 20 4.18 8.25 3.92
N VAL A 21 4.49 7.14 4.60
CA VAL A 21 4.07 5.78 4.20
C VAL A 21 3.11 5.24 5.24
N THR A 22 1.84 5.09 4.90
CA THR A 22 0.87 4.53 5.84
C THR A 22 1.00 3.01 5.96
N GLY A 23 0.93 2.47 7.19
CA GLY A 23 1.08 1.03 7.42
C GLY A 23 2.49 0.50 7.15
N GLY A 24 3.52 1.30 7.42
CA GLY A 24 4.90 0.99 7.04
C GLY A 24 5.71 0.19 8.06
N THR A 25 5.08 -0.48 9.02
CA THR A 25 5.81 -1.25 10.05
C THR A 25 6.00 -2.73 9.71
N LYS A 26 5.46 -3.20 8.59
CA LYS A 26 5.59 -4.59 8.11
C LYS A 26 5.27 -4.71 6.62
N GLY A 27 5.74 -5.80 6.00
CA GLY A 27 5.40 -6.18 4.63
C GLY A 27 5.78 -5.13 3.58
N VAL A 28 4.88 -4.88 2.63
CA VAL A 28 5.11 -3.91 1.53
C VAL A 28 5.42 -2.51 2.08
N GLY A 29 4.65 -2.05 3.09
CA GLY A 29 4.87 -0.74 3.68
C GLY A 29 6.25 -0.59 4.33
N GLU A 30 6.73 -1.62 5.03
CA GLU A 30 8.09 -1.62 5.60
C GLU A 30 9.17 -1.54 4.51
N ALA A 31 9.02 -2.30 3.45
CA ALA A 31 9.96 -2.25 2.33
C ALA A 31 9.98 -0.86 1.68
N ILE A 32 8.82 -0.21 1.54
CA ILE A 32 8.72 1.17 1.04
C ILE A 32 9.42 2.16 1.99
N VAL A 33 9.19 2.05 3.31
CA VAL A 33 9.88 2.89 4.31
C VAL A 33 11.39 2.75 4.15
N ARG A 34 11.91 1.51 4.19
CA ARG A 34 13.35 1.23 4.04
C ARG A 34 13.92 1.77 2.74
N ARG A 35 13.18 1.62 1.63
CA ARG A 35 13.62 2.11 0.32
C ARG A 35 13.80 3.63 0.31
N PHE A 36 12.88 4.37 0.90
CA PHE A 36 12.98 5.83 0.99
C PHE A 36 14.06 6.28 1.98
N GLU A 37 14.21 5.61 3.13
CA GLU A 37 15.29 5.90 4.09
C GLU A 37 16.67 5.71 3.46
N LEU A 38 16.89 4.60 2.75
CA LEU A 38 18.13 4.33 2.02
C LEU A 38 18.44 5.37 0.94
N SER A 39 17.42 6.09 0.47
CA SER A 39 17.54 7.16 -0.53
C SER A 39 17.62 8.57 0.08
N GLY A 40 17.78 8.70 1.39
CA GLY A 40 17.99 9.98 2.07
C GLY A 40 16.72 10.79 2.35
N ALA A 41 15.51 10.20 2.23
CA ALA A 41 14.27 10.85 2.61
C ALA A 41 14.10 10.95 4.13
N SER A 42 13.38 11.98 4.58
CA SER A 42 12.75 11.98 5.90
C SER A 42 11.44 11.21 5.86
N VAL A 43 11.40 10.02 6.48
CA VAL A 43 10.24 9.12 6.37
C VAL A 43 9.42 9.12 7.64
N ALA A 44 8.12 9.39 7.51
CA ALA A 44 7.13 9.10 8.54
C ALA A 44 6.35 7.83 8.21
N THR A 45 5.99 7.09 9.24
CA THR A 45 5.08 5.95 9.07
C THR A 45 4.06 5.82 10.19
N THR A 46 3.00 5.11 9.91
CA THR A 46 1.89 4.88 10.85
C THR A 46 1.60 3.39 11.02
N ALA A 47 1.23 3.00 12.22
CA ALA A 47 0.65 1.69 12.49
C ALA A 47 -0.16 1.74 13.80
N ARG A 48 -0.95 0.70 14.07
CA ARG A 48 -1.70 0.53 15.32
C ARG A 48 -0.79 0.16 16.50
N SER A 49 0.37 -0.42 16.23
CA SER A 49 1.38 -0.82 17.23
C SER A 49 2.77 -0.34 16.82
N ALA A 50 3.67 -0.22 17.79
CA ALA A 50 5.05 0.15 17.55
C ALA A 50 5.74 -0.77 16.52
N PRO A 51 6.69 -0.26 15.72
CA PRO A 51 7.46 -1.07 14.79
C PRO A 51 8.34 -2.09 15.52
N ALA A 52 8.70 -3.17 14.82
CA ALA A 52 9.68 -4.12 15.32
C ALA A 52 11.07 -3.46 15.46
N PRO A 53 11.95 -3.99 16.35
CA PRO A 53 13.33 -3.54 16.42
C PRO A 53 14.02 -3.58 15.06
N GLY A 54 14.75 -2.51 14.71
CA GLY A 54 15.48 -2.40 13.43
C GLY A 54 14.77 -1.62 12.33
N LEU A 55 13.52 -1.19 12.54
CA LEU A 55 12.86 -0.16 11.74
C LEU A 55 12.80 1.12 12.59
N ALA A 56 13.50 2.16 12.17
CA ALA A 56 13.62 3.41 12.89
C ALA A 56 13.28 4.61 11.98
N PRO A 57 12.02 4.75 11.56
CA PRO A 57 11.61 5.88 10.73
C PRO A 57 11.87 7.21 11.47
N ALA A 58 12.13 8.27 10.71
CA ALA A 58 12.36 9.60 11.28
C ALA A 58 11.18 10.07 12.15
N LEU A 59 9.97 9.59 11.82
CA LEU A 59 8.76 9.85 12.61
C LEU A 59 7.83 8.64 12.60
N PHE A 60 7.57 8.06 13.77
CA PHE A 60 6.53 7.05 13.95
C PHE A 60 5.29 7.66 14.62
N ILE A 61 4.11 7.42 14.02
CA ILE A 61 2.83 7.92 14.55
C ILE A 61 1.90 6.73 14.79
N GLN A 62 1.63 6.43 16.04
CA GLN A 62 0.67 5.38 16.37
C GLN A 62 -0.74 5.87 16.08
N ALA A 63 -1.43 5.21 15.15
CA ALA A 63 -2.78 5.58 14.74
C ALA A 63 -3.53 4.40 14.11
N ASP A 64 -4.85 4.39 14.31
CA ASP A 64 -5.77 3.53 13.56
C ASP A 64 -6.42 4.34 12.44
N LEU A 65 -5.94 4.15 11.21
CA LEU A 65 -6.44 4.84 10.03
C LEU A 65 -7.82 4.37 9.54
N GLY A 66 -8.36 3.28 10.10
CA GLY A 66 -9.77 2.92 9.95
C GLY A 66 -10.73 3.89 10.63
N THR A 67 -10.23 4.93 11.32
CA THR A 67 -11.04 5.94 11.98
C THR A 67 -10.67 7.36 11.53
N ALA A 68 -11.65 8.26 11.45
CA ALA A 68 -11.40 9.66 11.14
C ALA A 68 -10.47 10.33 12.18
N ARG A 69 -10.60 9.96 13.46
CA ARG A 69 -9.75 10.46 14.54
C ARG A 69 -8.29 10.03 14.38
N GLY A 70 -8.06 8.76 13.99
CA GLY A 70 -6.70 8.27 13.76
C GLY A 70 -6.04 8.96 12.58
N VAL A 71 -6.79 9.23 11.50
CA VAL A 71 -6.29 10.03 10.37
C VAL A 71 -5.96 11.46 10.81
N GLN A 72 -6.85 12.12 11.56
CA GLN A 72 -6.61 13.49 12.04
C GLN A 72 -5.34 13.56 12.91
N ASN A 73 -5.12 12.60 13.80
CA ASN A 73 -3.90 12.52 14.59
C ASN A 73 -2.62 12.49 13.72
N VAL A 74 -2.65 11.74 12.61
CA VAL A 74 -1.52 11.69 11.68
C VAL A 74 -1.33 13.03 10.98
N VAL A 75 -2.41 13.66 10.53
CA VAL A 75 -2.38 14.97 9.87
C VAL A 75 -1.78 16.02 10.78
N ASP A 76 -2.29 16.13 12.02
CA ASP A 76 -1.82 17.12 13.01
C ASP A 76 -0.35 16.93 13.32
N ARG A 77 0.09 15.70 13.50
CA ARG A 77 1.48 15.38 13.80
C ARG A 77 2.43 15.73 12.66
N ILE A 78 2.07 15.39 11.42
CA ILE A 78 2.87 15.77 10.23
C ILE A 78 2.91 17.27 10.04
N GLN A 79 1.80 17.97 10.22
CA GLN A 79 1.76 19.44 10.12
C GLN A 79 2.64 20.09 11.18
N GLN A 80 2.60 19.59 12.41
CA GLN A 80 3.42 20.08 13.52
C GLN A 80 4.91 19.89 13.28
N GLU A 81 5.33 18.71 12.82
CA GLU A 81 6.76 18.34 12.68
C GLU A 81 7.37 18.86 11.38
N TRP A 82 6.61 18.84 10.29
CA TRP A 82 7.15 19.05 8.96
C TRP A 82 6.44 20.14 8.13
N GLY A 83 5.29 20.63 8.57
CA GLY A 83 4.50 21.62 7.84
C GLY A 83 3.90 21.09 6.52
N GLY A 84 3.95 19.76 6.27
CA GLY A 84 3.41 19.13 5.06
C GLY A 84 4.29 18.01 4.52
N LEU A 85 3.91 17.48 3.35
CA LEU A 85 4.55 16.34 2.70
C LEU A 85 4.93 16.64 1.26
N ASP A 86 5.94 15.95 0.75
CA ASP A 86 6.33 15.94 -0.66
C ASP A 86 5.84 14.65 -1.37
N VAL A 87 5.80 13.53 -0.63
CA VAL A 87 5.28 12.25 -1.12
C VAL A 87 4.35 11.64 -0.07
N LEU A 88 3.16 11.22 -0.52
CA LEU A 88 2.20 10.45 0.27
C LEU A 88 2.00 9.08 -0.34
N VAL A 89 2.34 8.01 0.39
CA VAL A 89 2.07 6.63 0.00
C VAL A 89 0.94 6.07 0.87
N ASN A 90 -0.25 6.00 0.30
CA ASN A 90 -1.43 5.38 0.89
C ASN A 90 -1.33 3.86 0.74
N ASN A 91 -0.57 3.22 1.63
CA ASN A 91 -0.34 1.78 1.61
C ASN A 91 -1.23 1.03 2.61
N VAL A 92 -1.71 1.69 3.68
CA VAL A 92 -2.57 1.00 4.65
C VAL A 92 -3.76 0.33 3.97
N GLY A 93 -4.00 -0.90 4.37
CA GLY A 93 -5.11 -1.70 3.88
C GLY A 93 -5.01 -3.11 4.42
N GLY A 94 -6.07 -3.87 4.23
CA GLY A 94 -6.11 -5.26 4.63
C GLY A 94 -7.47 -5.87 4.34
N THR A 95 -7.49 -7.18 4.27
CA THR A 95 -8.70 -7.96 4.17
C THR A 95 -8.90 -8.71 5.48
N GLU A 96 -10.09 -8.62 6.04
CA GLU A 96 -10.56 -9.53 7.06
C GLU A 96 -11.35 -10.61 6.32
N THR A 97 -10.69 -11.71 6.03
CA THR A 97 -11.32 -12.83 5.34
C THR A 97 -12.23 -13.58 6.30
N ARG A 98 -13.53 -13.48 6.06
CA ARG A 98 -14.51 -14.42 6.61
C ARG A 98 -14.90 -15.38 5.49
N PRO A 99 -14.73 -16.69 5.68
CA PRO A 99 -15.26 -17.67 4.73
C PRO A 99 -16.79 -17.59 4.70
N GLY A 100 -17.40 -17.80 3.53
CA GLY A 100 -18.86 -17.80 3.39
C GLY A 100 -19.41 -16.83 2.33
N GLY A 101 -18.55 -16.10 1.65
CA GLY A 101 -18.95 -15.25 0.52
C GLY A 101 -19.77 -14.02 0.96
N PHE A 102 -20.75 -13.62 0.11
CA PHE A 102 -21.52 -12.41 0.35
C PHE A 102 -22.43 -12.51 1.58
N GLU A 103 -22.92 -13.71 1.91
CA GLU A 103 -23.83 -13.96 3.04
C GLU A 103 -23.12 -13.81 4.41
N ALA A 104 -21.79 -13.95 4.45
CA ALA A 104 -21.02 -13.88 5.68
C ALA A 104 -20.62 -12.44 6.08
N LEU A 105 -20.85 -11.45 5.21
CA LEU A 105 -20.45 -10.06 5.42
C LEU A 105 -21.62 -9.21 5.93
N SER A 106 -21.52 -8.72 7.17
CA SER A 106 -22.46 -7.77 7.73
C SER A 106 -22.22 -6.34 7.21
N ASP A 107 -23.18 -5.44 7.45
CA ASP A 107 -23.02 -4.01 7.13
C ASP A 107 -21.82 -3.38 7.86
N GLU A 108 -21.56 -3.80 9.10
CA GLU A 108 -20.41 -3.34 9.89
C GLU A 108 -19.09 -3.83 9.29
N ASP A 109 -19.03 -5.05 8.73
CA ASP A 109 -17.86 -5.57 8.03
C ASP A 109 -17.60 -4.73 6.77
N TRP A 110 -18.63 -4.44 5.98
CA TRP A 110 -18.55 -3.57 4.82
C TRP A 110 -18.04 -2.18 5.18
N GLN A 111 -18.62 -1.56 6.19
CA GLN A 111 -18.24 -0.23 6.65
C GLN A 111 -16.77 -0.21 7.10
N ARG A 112 -16.35 -1.16 7.92
CA ARG A 112 -14.97 -1.24 8.43
C ARG A 112 -13.95 -1.44 7.29
N ILE A 113 -14.28 -2.27 6.30
CA ILE A 113 -13.41 -2.51 5.15
C ILE A 113 -13.29 -1.25 4.28
N LEU A 114 -14.38 -0.55 4.02
CA LEU A 114 -14.39 0.70 3.26
C LEU A 114 -13.64 1.80 4.01
N GLU A 115 -13.82 1.93 5.31
CA GLU A 115 -13.11 2.90 6.15
C GLU A 115 -11.59 2.74 6.03
N LEU A 116 -11.10 1.51 6.13
CA LEU A 116 -9.67 1.24 6.09
C LEU A 116 -9.08 1.31 4.67
N ASN A 117 -9.74 0.74 3.67
CA ASN A 117 -9.16 0.52 2.34
C ASN A 117 -9.45 1.64 1.33
N LEU A 118 -10.41 2.54 1.64
CA LEU A 118 -10.79 3.66 0.79
C LEU A 118 -10.73 4.99 1.56
N LEU A 119 -11.52 5.12 2.62
CA LEU A 119 -11.75 6.41 3.26
C LEU A 119 -10.52 6.91 4.02
N ALA A 120 -9.64 6.04 4.49
CA ALA A 120 -8.35 6.41 5.05
C ALA A 120 -7.51 7.22 4.03
N ALA A 121 -7.38 6.72 2.79
CA ALA A 121 -6.67 7.42 1.71
C ALA A 121 -7.37 8.74 1.35
N VAL A 122 -8.68 8.72 1.14
CA VAL A 122 -9.46 9.92 0.82
C VAL A 122 -9.27 11.05 1.86
N ARG A 123 -9.24 10.71 3.14
CA ARG A 123 -9.05 11.70 4.23
C ARG A 123 -7.63 12.27 4.23
N LEU A 124 -6.60 11.44 4.03
CA LEU A 124 -5.21 11.88 3.97
C LEU A 124 -4.96 12.75 2.73
N ASP A 125 -5.51 12.36 1.57
CA ASP A 125 -5.42 13.15 0.35
C ASP A 125 -6.04 14.54 0.55
N ARG A 126 -7.24 14.61 1.11
CA ARG A 126 -7.91 15.88 1.42
C ARG A 126 -7.09 16.78 2.35
N ALA A 127 -6.34 16.19 3.27
CA ALA A 127 -5.53 16.94 4.22
C ALA A 127 -4.22 17.47 3.61
N PHE A 128 -3.55 16.68 2.75
CA PHE A 128 -2.21 17.02 2.28
C PHE A 128 -2.16 17.63 0.88
N LEU A 129 -3.13 17.33 0.01
CA LEU A 129 -3.17 17.89 -1.35
C LEU A 129 -3.23 19.41 -1.41
N PRO A 130 -3.96 20.13 -0.55
CA PRO A 130 -3.95 21.61 -0.61
C PRO A 130 -2.55 22.19 -0.55
N GLY A 131 -1.71 21.75 0.39
CA GLY A 131 -0.33 22.23 0.50
C GLY A 131 0.57 21.78 -0.67
N MET A 132 0.36 20.59 -1.23
CA MET A 132 1.06 20.15 -2.44
C MET A 132 0.67 21.01 -3.66
N ILE A 133 -0.61 21.33 -3.80
CA ILE A 133 -1.14 22.20 -4.89
C ILE A 133 -0.59 23.61 -4.76
N GLU A 134 -0.55 24.17 -3.56
CA GLU A 134 0.01 25.52 -3.31
C GLU A 134 1.47 25.60 -3.74
N ARG A 135 2.26 24.57 -3.46
CA ARG A 135 3.67 24.48 -3.89
C ARG A 135 3.84 24.02 -5.34
N GLN A 136 2.77 23.68 -6.03
CA GLN A 136 2.76 23.07 -7.38
C GLN A 136 3.70 21.86 -7.48
N SER A 137 3.84 21.10 -6.41
CA SER A 137 4.76 19.97 -6.29
C SER A 137 4.24 18.96 -5.28
N GLY A 138 4.11 17.70 -5.68
CA GLY A 138 3.72 16.61 -4.82
C GLY A 138 3.46 15.32 -5.58
N VAL A 139 3.60 14.21 -4.87
CA VAL A 139 3.27 12.87 -5.42
C VAL A 139 2.42 12.11 -4.43
N VAL A 140 1.31 11.57 -4.92
CA VAL A 140 0.46 10.63 -4.17
C VAL A 140 0.49 9.27 -4.87
N ILE A 141 0.75 8.22 -4.10
CA ILE A 141 0.74 6.83 -4.59
C ILE A 141 -0.25 6.03 -3.77
N HIS A 142 -1.24 5.43 -4.43
CA HIS A 142 -2.20 4.53 -3.81
C HIS A 142 -1.78 3.08 -4.04
N ILE A 143 -1.64 2.31 -2.97
CA ILE A 143 -1.45 0.86 -3.06
C ILE A 143 -2.83 0.19 -3.09
N SER A 144 -3.21 -0.24 -4.29
CA SER A 144 -4.43 -0.99 -4.55
C SER A 144 -4.16 -2.50 -4.41
N SER A 145 -4.73 -3.31 -5.27
CA SER A 145 -4.54 -4.76 -5.34
C SER A 145 -5.11 -5.29 -6.66
N ILE A 146 -4.56 -6.37 -7.20
CA ILE A 146 -5.19 -7.08 -8.33
C ILE A 146 -6.60 -7.59 -8.00
N ALA A 147 -6.97 -7.68 -6.71
CA ALA A 147 -8.30 -8.11 -6.29
C ALA A 147 -9.44 -7.27 -6.90
N HIS A 148 -9.19 -6.01 -7.29
CA HIS A 148 -10.20 -5.20 -7.96
C HIS A 148 -10.51 -5.67 -9.40
N ARG A 149 -9.59 -6.42 -10.03
CA ARG A 149 -9.76 -7.03 -11.35
C ARG A 149 -10.04 -8.54 -11.28
N LEU A 150 -9.55 -9.19 -10.23
CA LEU A 150 -9.70 -10.63 -9.99
C LEU A 150 -10.28 -10.87 -8.58
N PRO A 151 -11.57 -10.54 -8.34
CA PRO A 151 -12.18 -10.70 -7.03
C PRO A 151 -12.49 -12.18 -6.73
N PHE A 152 -12.19 -12.60 -5.50
CA PHE A 152 -12.59 -13.92 -5.02
C PHE A 152 -13.94 -13.85 -4.31
N SER A 153 -14.93 -14.59 -4.84
CA SER A 153 -16.30 -14.58 -4.33
C SER A 153 -16.42 -15.06 -2.88
N ASN A 154 -15.54 -15.97 -2.44
CA ASN A 154 -15.66 -16.62 -1.13
C ASN A 154 -14.97 -15.89 0.02
N SER A 155 -14.14 -14.85 -0.23
CA SER A 155 -13.30 -14.30 0.85
C SER A 155 -12.94 -12.81 0.75
N THR A 156 -12.98 -12.20 -0.43
CA THR A 156 -12.44 -10.85 -0.60
C THR A 156 -13.39 -9.84 -1.23
N LEU A 157 -14.69 -10.10 -1.27
CA LEU A 157 -15.66 -9.26 -1.99
C LEU A 157 -15.62 -7.79 -1.55
N ALA A 158 -15.78 -7.51 -0.25
CA ALA A 158 -15.78 -6.14 0.24
C ALA A 158 -14.42 -5.45 0.06
N TYR A 159 -13.32 -6.20 0.25
CA TYR A 159 -11.97 -5.70 -0.01
C TYR A 159 -11.77 -5.37 -1.50
N ALA A 160 -12.16 -6.28 -2.40
CA ALA A 160 -12.07 -6.06 -3.83
C ALA A 160 -12.88 -4.85 -4.28
N ALA A 161 -14.11 -4.71 -3.77
CA ALA A 161 -14.96 -3.55 -4.01
C ALA A 161 -14.32 -2.25 -3.51
N ALA A 162 -13.74 -2.23 -2.29
CA ALA A 162 -13.05 -1.08 -1.75
C ALA A 162 -11.82 -0.70 -2.58
N LYS A 163 -11.03 -1.68 -3.05
CA LYS A 163 -9.88 -1.45 -3.93
C LYS A 163 -10.31 -0.99 -5.33
N GLY A 164 -11.44 -1.48 -5.85
CA GLY A 164 -12.05 -0.96 -7.09
C GLY A 164 -12.48 0.51 -6.95
N ALA A 165 -13.12 0.86 -5.83
CA ALA A 165 -13.49 2.23 -5.53
C ALA A 165 -12.25 3.13 -5.39
N LEU A 166 -11.18 2.68 -4.70
CA LEU A 166 -9.91 3.39 -4.60
C LEU A 166 -9.27 3.62 -5.98
N THR A 167 -9.34 2.62 -6.86
CA THR A 167 -8.82 2.70 -8.24
C THR A 167 -9.54 3.81 -9.03
N THR A 168 -10.85 3.83 -8.98
CA THR A 168 -11.67 4.86 -9.66
C THR A 168 -11.41 6.24 -9.06
N TYR A 169 -11.38 6.35 -7.72
CA TYR A 169 -11.07 7.58 -7.00
C TYR A 169 -9.70 8.14 -7.40
N SER A 170 -8.65 7.30 -7.37
CA SER A 170 -7.29 7.68 -7.74
C SER A 170 -7.21 8.25 -9.16
N LYS A 171 -7.90 7.62 -10.12
CA LYS A 171 -7.96 8.10 -11.51
C LYS A 171 -8.64 9.46 -11.62
N GLY A 172 -9.76 9.65 -10.94
CA GLY A 172 -10.47 10.93 -10.91
C GLY A 172 -9.62 12.03 -10.28
N LEU A 173 -9.00 11.72 -9.13
CA LEU A 173 -8.13 12.64 -8.40
C LEU A 173 -6.95 13.09 -9.26
N ALA A 174 -6.26 12.16 -9.93
CA ALA A 174 -5.13 12.45 -10.81
C ALA A 174 -5.48 13.50 -11.87
N LYS A 175 -6.64 13.37 -12.53
CA LYS A 175 -7.13 14.33 -13.53
C LYS A 175 -7.38 15.72 -12.94
N GLY A 176 -7.87 15.78 -11.69
CA GLY A 176 -8.18 17.03 -11.00
C GLY A 176 -6.97 17.81 -10.52
N VAL A 177 -5.86 17.10 -10.15
CA VAL A 177 -4.70 17.74 -9.53
C VAL A 177 -3.46 17.83 -10.43
N ALA A 178 -3.39 17.06 -11.52
CA ALA A 178 -2.26 17.11 -12.45
C ALA A 178 -2.03 18.52 -13.04
N PRO A 179 -3.06 19.28 -13.45
CA PRO A 179 -2.88 20.66 -13.90
C PRO A 179 -2.35 21.61 -12.83
N LYS A 180 -2.36 21.17 -11.56
CA LYS A 180 -1.90 21.92 -10.40
C LYS A 180 -0.53 21.45 -9.89
N GLY A 181 0.22 20.72 -10.73
CA GLY A 181 1.60 20.29 -10.44
C GLY A 181 1.70 19.07 -9.49
N VAL A 182 0.59 18.35 -9.23
CA VAL A 182 0.60 17.17 -8.36
C VAL A 182 0.33 15.91 -9.17
N ARG A 183 1.16 14.87 -9.00
CA ARG A 183 0.96 13.57 -9.64
C ARG A 183 0.27 12.60 -8.69
N VAL A 184 -0.66 11.83 -9.22
CA VAL A 184 -1.31 10.73 -8.50
C VAL A 184 -1.21 9.48 -9.35
N THR A 185 -0.66 8.42 -8.79
CA THR A 185 -0.52 7.12 -9.45
C THR A 185 -0.99 5.99 -8.54
N MET A 186 -1.10 4.82 -9.09
CA MET A 186 -1.59 3.66 -8.39
C MET A 186 -0.73 2.45 -8.72
N ILE A 187 -0.55 1.58 -7.73
CA ILE A 187 0.10 0.28 -7.89
C ILE A 187 -0.87 -0.78 -7.39
N SER A 188 -1.05 -1.83 -8.19
CA SER A 188 -1.88 -2.99 -7.88
C SER A 188 -1.03 -4.25 -7.75
N PRO A 189 -0.53 -4.56 -6.53
CA PRO A 189 0.23 -5.79 -6.31
C PRO A 189 -0.64 -7.03 -6.44
N GLY A 190 -0.03 -8.12 -6.92
CA GLY A 190 -0.54 -9.46 -6.84
C GLY A 190 -0.23 -10.12 -5.48
N PHE A 191 0.08 -11.41 -5.51
CA PHE A 191 0.44 -12.14 -4.29
C PHE A 191 1.89 -11.86 -3.90
N ILE A 192 2.06 -10.97 -2.91
CA ILE A 192 3.36 -10.57 -2.35
C ILE A 192 3.61 -11.31 -1.04
N GLU A 193 4.78 -11.92 -0.88
CA GLU A 193 5.15 -12.71 0.30
C GLU A 193 5.52 -11.80 1.48
N THR A 194 4.51 -11.30 2.15
CA THR A 194 4.60 -10.48 3.37
C THR A 194 4.42 -11.35 4.62
N SER A 195 4.68 -10.78 5.80
CA SER A 195 4.34 -11.42 7.08
C SER A 195 2.84 -11.76 7.19
N GLY A 196 1.97 -10.93 6.61
CA GLY A 196 0.53 -11.23 6.53
C GLY A 196 0.21 -12.43 5.62
N ALA A 197 0.86 -12.52 4.46
CA ALA A 197 0.74 -13.67 3.57
C ALA A 197 1.29 -14.96 4.23
N GLN A 198 2.39 -14.86 4.96
CA GLN A 198 2.94 -16.00 5.72
C GLN A 198 1.97 -16.48 6.81
N GLY A 199 1.30 -15.56 7.51
CA GLY A 199 0.23 -15.90 8.46
C GLY A 199 -0.92 -16.67 7.79
N MET A 200 -1.40 -16.19 6.64
CA MET A 200 -2.45 -16.86 5.87
C MET A 200 -2.02 -18.27 5.40
N ILE A 201 -0.79 -18.41 4.92
CA ILE A 201 -0.21 -19.71 4.54
C ILE A 201 -0.18 -20.66 5.76
N GLU A 202 0.21 -20.15 6.93
CA GLU A 202 0.26 -20.93 8.15
C GLU A 202 -1.12 -21.38 8.62
N ASP A 203 -2.12 -20.51 8.54
CA ASP A 203 -3.51 -20.83 8.90
C ASP A 203 -4.10 -21.92 7.97
N ILE A 204 -3.86 -21.81 6.66
CA ILE A 204 -4.28 -22.84 5.68
C ILE A 204 -3.54 -24.15 5.95
N SER A 205 -2.24 -24.12 6.21
CA SER A 205 -1.43 -25.29 6.51
C SER A 205 -1.96 -26.02 7.75
N LYS A 206 -2.21 -25.31 8.84
CA LYS A 206 -2.76 -25.87 10.09
C LYS A 206 -4.20 -26.37 9.92
N GLY A 207 -5.06 -25.58 9.29
CA GLY A 207 -6.48 -25.90 9.11
C GLY A 207 -6.74 -27.09 8.18
N SER A 208 -5.83 -27.31 7.21
CA SER A 208 -5.95 -28.41 6.24
C SER A 208 -5.00 -29.60 6.50
N GLY A 209 -4.11 -29.50 7.50
CA GLY A 209 -3.12 -30.55 7.78
C GLY A 209 -2.09 -30.77 6.68
N ILE A 210 -1.75 -29.74 5.89
CA ILE A 210 -0.81 -29.81 4.77
C ILE A 210 0.45 -29.01 5.07
N SER A 211 1.55 -29.22 4.33
CA SER A 211 2.76 -28.44 4.49
C SER A 211 2.55 -26.96 4.10
N LYS A 212 3.39 -26.05 4.61
CA LYS A 212 3.36 -24.61 4.23
C LYS A 212 3.57 -24.42 2.72
N ASP A 213 4.40 -25.24 2.09
CA ASP A 213 4.63 -25.19 0.64
C ASP A 213 3.39 -25.62 -0.13
N ALA A 214 2.70 -26.69 0.32
CA ALA A 214 1.42 -27.10 -0.26
C ALA A 214 0.33 -26.05 -0.06
N ALA A 215 0.29 -25.38 1.10
CA ALA A 215 -0.63 -24.26 1.36
C ALA A 215 -0.34 -23.06 0.45
N ARG A 216 0.93 -22.71 0.26
CA ARG A 216 1.35 -21.66 -0.69
C ARG A 216 0.94 -22.02 -2.13
N GLN A 217 1.21 -23.26 -2.56
CA GLN A 217 0.85 -23.73 -3.88
C GLN A 217 -0.67 -23.67 -4.11
N ARG A 218 -1.47 -24.04 -3.11
CA ARG A 218 -2.93 -23.94 -3.18
C ARG A 218 -3.42 -22.49 -3.37
N ILE A 219 -2.76 -21.50 -2.72
CA ILE A 219 -3.09 -20.09 -2.95
C ILE A 219 -2.74 -19.69 -4.39
N VAL A 220 -1.58 -20.09 -4.90
CA VAL A 220 -1.16 -19.81 -6.28
C VAL A 220 -2.15 -20.44 -7.28
N GLU A 221 -2.61 -21.65 -7.04
CA GLU A 221 -3.61 -22.35 -7.89
C GLU A 221 -4.97 -21.62 -7.86
N MET A 222 -5.42 -21.14 -6.68
CA MET A 222 -6.64 -20.34 -6.58
C MET A 222 -6.56 -19.03 -7.38
N LEU A 223 -5.36 -18.48 -7.54
CA LEU A 223 -5.11 -17.29 -8.36
C LEU A 223 -5.07 -17.58 -9.88
N GLY A 224 -5.15 -18.85 -10.28
CA GLY A 224 -4.95 -19.27 -11.68
C GLY A 224 -3.49 -19.39 -12.08
N GLY A 225 -2.57 -19.37 -11.11
CA GLY A 225 -1.12 -19.42 -11.31
C GLY A 225 -0.45 -18.04 -11.25
N ILE A 226 0.87 -18.05 -11.15
CA ILE A 226 1.73 -16.88 -11.29
C ILE A 226 2.73 -17.18 -12.40
N PRO A 227 2.57 -16.65 -13.62
CA PRO A 227 3.38 -17.03 -14.79
C PRO A 227 4.89 -16.88 -14.58
N ILE A 228 5.35 -15.90 -13.82
CA ILE A 228 6.79 -15.73 -13.50
C ILE A 228 7.34 -16.85 -12.59
N GLY A 229 6.50 -17.76 -12.09
CA GLY A 229 6.88 -18.96 -11.35
C GLY A 229 7.18 -18.77 -9.87
N ARG A 230 6.94 -17.58 -9.30
CA ARG A 230 7.13 -17.29 -7.87
C ARG A 230 6.22 -16.18 -7.38
N THR A 231 6.07 -16.07 -6.07
CA THR A 231 5.43 -14.92 -5.40
C THR A 231 6.29 -13.66 -5.55
N GLY A 232 5.65 -12.48 -5.48
CA GLY A 232 6.35 -11.21 -5.47
C GLY A 232 7.02 -10.93 -4.11
N ARG A 233 8.05 -10.10 -4.11
CA ARG A 233 8.72 -9.62 -2.90
C ARG A 233 8.24 -8.19 -2.57
N PRO A 234 8.16 -7.82 -1.30
CA PRO A 234 7.83 -6.45 -0.89
C PRO A 234 8.73 -5.38 -1.54
N GLU A 235 10.01 -5.68 -1.70
CA GLU A 235 11.01 -4.77 -2.28
C GLU A 235 10.75 -4.49 -3.77
N GLU A 236 10.17 -5.44 -4.52
CA GLU A 236 9.81 -5.24 -5.93
C GLU A 236 8.70 -4.19 -6.07
N VAL A 237 7.76 -4.15 -5.12
CA VAL A 237 6.74 -3.09 -5.05
C VAL A 237 7.37 -1.77 -4.62
N ALA A 238 8.28 -1.80 -3.64
CA ALA A 238 8.95 -0.61 -3.13
C ALA A 238 9.80 0.10 -4.19
N GLU A 239 10.47 -0.65 -5.07
CA GLU A 239 11.22 -0.07 -6.20
C GLU A 239 10.30 0.67 -7.18
N LEU A 240 9.14 0.10 -7.51
CA LEU A 240 8.19 0.79 -8.36
C LEU A 240 7.62 2.05 -7.69
N VAL A 241 7.33 1.99 -6.38
CA VAL A 241 6.93 3.17 -5.60
C VAL A 241 8.00 4.26 -5.69
N ALA A 242 9.26 3.92 -5.46
CA ALA A 242 10.36 4.88 -5.54
C ALA A 242 10.50 5.47 -6.95
N PHE A 243 10.45 4.65 -8.00
CA PHE A 243 10.48 5.12 -9.38
C PHE A 243 9.36 6.13 -9.67
N LEU A 244 8.12 5.78 -9.31
CA LEU A 244 6.96 6.65 -9.53
C LEU A 244 7.00 7.93 -8.68
N ALA A 245 7.60 7.89 -7.50
CA ALA A 245 7.78 9.06 -6.64
C ALA A 245 8.88 10.00 -7.13
N SER A 246 9.87 9.49 -7.86
CA SER A 246 11.03 10.25 -8.34
C SER A 246 10.72 11.12 -9.57
N ASP A 247 11.68 11.97 -9.93
CA ASP A 247 11.62 12.80 -11.16
C ASP A 247 11.67 11.95 -12.44
N ARG A 248 12.15 10.70 -12.37
CA ARG A 248 12.11 9.75 -13.49
C ARG A 248 10.67 9.38 -13.88
N GLY A 249 9.72 9.45 -12.92
CA GLY A 249 8.30 9.30 -13.14
C GLY A 249 7.55 10.60 -13.46
N ALA A 250 8.23 11.70 -13.77
CA ALA A 250 7.62 13.04 -13.88
C ALA A 250 6.47 13.15 -14.90
N PHE A 251 6.46 12.33 -15.95
CA PHE A 251 5.40 12.32 -16.96
C PHE A 251 4.34 11.23 -16.73
N ILE A 252 4.31 10.66 -15.52
CA ILE A 252 3.40 9.57 -15.16
C ILE A 252 2.38 10.07 -14.12
N SER A 253 1.09 10.08 -14.50
CA SER A 253 -0.04 10.38 -13.60
C SER A 253 -1.31 9.67 -14.08
N GLY A 254 -2.13 9.20 -13.12
CA GLY A 254 -3.41 8.56 -13.39
C GLY A 254 -3.34 7.13 -13.93
N ALA A 255 -2.17 6.48 -13.91
CA ALA A 255 -1.99 5.10 -14.31
C ALA A 255 -2.12 4.14 -13.11
N ASP A 256 -2.55 2.92 -13.38
CA ASP A 256 -2.53 1.77 -12.49
C ASP A 256 -1.45 0.78 -12.96
N TYR A 257 -0.42 0.58 -12.14
CA TYR A 257 0.69 -0.31 -12.42
C TYR A 257 0.50 -1.64 -11.71
N ILE A 258 0.33 -2.70 -12.48
CA ILE A 258 0.17 -4.05 -11.97
C ILE A 258 1.55 -4.66 -11.72
N VAL A 259 1.74 -5.22 -10.53
CA VAL A 259 2.95 -5.94 -10.10
C VAL A 259 2.53 -7.31 -9.57
N ASP A 260 2.24 -8.25 -10.48
CA ASP A 260 1.59 -9.52 -10.15
C ASP A 260 2.24 -10.77 -10.77
N GLY A 261 3.37 -10.61 -11.46
CA GLY A 261 4.05 -11.70 -12.14
C GLY A 261 3.25 -12.31 -13.31
N GLY A 262 2.28 -11.56 -13.86
CA GLY A 262 1.42 -12.00 -14.96
C GLY A 262 0.18 -12.77 -14.52
N THR A 263 -0.22 -12.66 -13.24
CA THR A 263 -1.38 -13.37 -12.68
C THR A 263 -2.70 -12.96 -13.34
N ILE A 264 -2.89 -11.67 -13.62
CA ILE A 264 -4.10 -11.21 -14.32
C ILE A 264 -4.01 -11.59 -15.81
N PRO A 265 -5.00 -12.35 -16.34
CA PRO A 265 -4.95 -12.85 -17.71
C PRO A 265 -5.40 -11.81 -18.75
N THR A 266 -5.85 -10.65 -18.34
CA THR A 266 -6.39 -9.60 -19.24
C THR A 266 -5.61 -8.29 -19.14
N THR A 267 -5.64 -7.50 -20.19
CA THR A 267 -5.06 -6.16 -20.27
C THR A 267 -5.94 -5.09 -19.62
#